data_0f061c4a565566ec02c976ca1f86163b
#
_entry.id   0f061c4a565566ec02c976ca1f86163b
#
_cell.length_a   1.000
_cell.length_b   1.000
_cell.length_c   1.000
_cell.angle_alpha   90.00
_cell.angle_beta   90.00
_cell.angle_gamma   90.00
#
_symmetry.space_group_name_H-M   'P 1'
#
loop_
_entity.id
_entity.type
_entity.pdbx_description
1 polymer ?
#
loop_
_entity_poly.entity_id
_entity_poly.type
_entity_poly.pdbx_seq_one_letter_code
_entity_poly.pdbx_strand_id
1 'polypeptide(L)'
;LSDLIRISWSHKESPDTYTVLPGEECVIGVQTKGRISLGSGKQSKTLSKAGITGILRGPRTFISEKNTKSLLVYISPLLLSRMIPVPMDQISDSSLSLEDLFSKEAISGLIADCEEADWKGQEASLTLEKFRRLLPLKEEKEKFLPQAILRIKGSLGEIGIKGLASDLGVSQSSLERGFRSRVGLSPKEYAGLVRFGNIFRFYNSSSSLTELALEAGYYDQAHFIREFKKKTGFSPKQWFRQNANLGLDSNF
;
A
#
# COMPACT_ATOMS: atom_id res chain seq x y z
N LEU A 1 -3.21 17.24 3.35
CA LEU A 1 -3.85 15.94 3.67
C LEU A 1 -4.44 15.27 2.44
N SER A 2 -4.88 16.04 1.41
CA SER A 2 -5.39 15.50 0.13
C SER A 2 -4.38 14.62 -0.58
N ASP A 3 -3.10 14.97 -0.53
CA ASP A 3 -2.01 14.26 -1.23
C ASP A 3 -1.57 12.95 -0.53
N LEU A 4 -2.12 12.66 0.65
CA LEU A 4 -1.79 11.46 1.46
C LEU A 4 -2.90 10.41 1.46
N ILE A 5 -4.03 10.70 0.81
CA ILE A 5 -5.19 9.82 0.73
C ILE A 5 -5.75 9.87 -0.70
N ARG A 6 -5.81 8.72 -1.33
CA ARG A 6 -6.49 8.53 -2.62
C ARG A 6 -7.67 7.58 -2.40
N ILE A 7 -8.81 7.88 -3.00
CA ILE A 7 -10.04 7.08 -2.86
C ILE A 7 -10.55 6.70 -4.26
N SER A 8 -10.95 5.46 -4.43
CA SER A 8 -11.53 4.98 -5.68
C SER A 8 -12.57 3.89 -5.45
N TRP A 9 -13.54 3.82 -6.36
CA TRP A 9 -14.42 2.67 -6.48
C TRP A 9 -13.76 1.60 -7.35
N SER A 10 -13.84 0.35 -6.91
CA SER A 10 -13.46 -0.83 -7.69
C SER A 10 -14.71 -1.65 -7.99
N HIS A 11 -14.92 -1.99 -9.26
CA HIS A 11 -16.03 -2.84 -9.70
C HIS A 11 -15.50 -4.00 -10.56
N LYS A 12 -15.84 -5.22 -10.16
CA LYS A 12 -15.49 -6.47 -10.87
C LYS A 12 -16.77 -7.17 -11.32
N GLU A 13 -17.10 -7.03 -12.59
CA GLU A 13 -18.34 -7.61 -13.17
C GLU A 13 -18.33 -9.14 -13.25
N SER A 14 -17.17 -9.72 -13.49
CA SER A 14 -16.91 -11.17 -13.48
C SER A 14 -16.00 -11.56 -12.31
N PRO A 15 -15.99 -12.86 -11.92
CA PRO A 15 -14.98 -13.35 -11.00
C PRO A 15 -13.58 -13.06 -11.53
N ASP A 16 -12.70 -12.56 -10.68
CA ASP A 16 -11.36 -12.14 -11.06
C ASP A 16 -10.32 -12.61 -10.04
N THR A 17 -9.16 -13.02 -10.52
CA THR A 17 -7.99 -13.32 -9.68
C THR A 17 -6.88 -12.38 -10.10
N TYR A 18 -6.48 -11.50 -9.19
CA TYR A 18 -5.50 -10.47 -9.45
C TYR A 18 -4.42 -10.41 -8.38
N THR A 19 -3.24 -9.97 -8.78
CA THR A 19 -2.10 -9.81 -7.86
C THR A 19 -1.85 -8.34 -7.59
N VAL A 20 -1.84 -7.99 -6.31
CA VAL A 20 -1.43 -6.66 -5.83
C VAL A 20 0.06 -6.71 -5.52
N LEU A 21 0.81 -5.79 -6.10
CA LEU A 21 2.24 -5.64 -5.87
C LEU A 21 2.52 -4.80 -4.62
N PRO A 22 3.70 -4.96 -4.01
CA PRO A 22 4.14 -4.08 -2.93
C PRO A 22 4.15 -2.62 -3.35
N GLY A 23 3.65 -1.75 -2.48
CA GLY A 23 3.62 -0.31 -2.68
C GLY A 23 3.82 0.43 -1.36
N GLU A 24 3.91 1.75 -1.42
CA GLU A 24 4.17 2.61 -0.27
C GLU A 24 2.90 2.94 0.54
N GLU A 25 1.74 2.43 0.14
CA GLU A 25 0.45 2.71 0.74
C GLU A 25 -0.14 1.47 1.42
N CYS A 26 -0.94 1.72 2.44
CA CYS A 26 -1.90 0.77 2.99
C CYS A 26 -3.26 0.99 2.32
N VAL A 27 -4.14 0.00 2.39
CA VAL A 27 -5.48 0.10 1.80
C VAL A 27 -6.53 -0.19 2.86
N ILE A 28 -7.49 0.74 3.04
CA ILE A 28 -8.74 0.44 3.73
C ILE A 28 -9.76 0.09 2.65
N GLY A 29 -10.33 -1.12 2.74
CA GLY A 29 -11.34 -1.60 1.80
C GLY A 29 -12.69 -1.77 2.47
N VAL A 30 -13.76 -1.28 1.84
CA VAL A 30 -15.14 -1.54 2.24
C VAL A 30 -15.87 -2.18 1.07
N GLN A 31 -16.29 -3.43 1.24
CA GLN A 31 -17.01 -4.21 0.23
C GLN A 31 -18.50 -3.92 0.36
N THR A 32 -19.08 -3.19 -0.59
CA THR A 32 -20.52 -2.87 -0.65
C THR A 32 -21.30 -3.99 -1.31
N LYS A 33 -20.67 -4.76 -2.21
CA LYS A 33 -21.29 -5.90 -2.89
C LYS A 33 -20.26 -7.00 -3.18
N GLY A 34 -20.71 -8.26 -3.17
CA GLY A 34 -19.85 -9.42 -3.42
C GLY A 34 -18.86 -9.69 -2.29
N ARG A 35 -17.82 -10.49 -2.58
CA ARG A 35 -16.79 -10.87 -1.61
C ARG A 35 -15.42 -10.88 -2.25
N ILE A 36 -14.42 -10.54 -1.44
CA ILE A 36 -13.00 -10.66 -1.79
C ILE A 36 -12.36 -11.65 -0.84
N SER A 37 -11.57 -12.56 -1.38
CA SER A 37 -10.75 -13.50 -0.62
C SER A 37 -9.26 -13.25 -0.89
N LEU A 38 -8.42 -13.52 0.11
CA LEU A 38 -6.97 -13.47 0.02
C LEU A 38 -6.41 -14.88 -0.18
N GLY A 39 -5.48 -15.09 -1.11
CA GLY A 39 -4.83 -16.36 -1.40
C GLY A 39 -5.22 -16.93 -2.74
N SER A 40 -4.97 -18.22 -2.96
CA SER A 40 -5.25 -18.93 -4.20
C SER A 40 -5.88 -20.30 -3.94
N GLY A 41 -6.85 -20.68 -4.76
CA GLY A 41 -7.50 -21.99 -4.72
C GLY A 41 -8.12 -22.33 -3.36
N LYS A 42 -7.89 -23.56 -2.88
CA LYS A 42 -8.45 -24.06 -1.61
C LYS A 42 -7.90 -23.40 -0.34
N GLN A 43 -6.81 -22.64 -0.43
CA GLN A 43 -6.20 -21.94 0.69
C GLN A 43 -6.61 -20.45 0.77
N SER A 44 -7.66 -20.06 0.06
CA SER A 44 -8.18 -18.70 0.14
C SER A 44 -8.93 -18.45 1.44
N LYS A 45 -8.72 -17.25 2.03
CA LYS A 45 -9.42 -16.76 3.22
C LYS A 45 -10.29 -15.57 2.81
N THR A 46 -11.59 -15.67 3.00
CA THR A 46 -12.51 -14.55 2.76
C THR A 46 -12.21 -13.39 3.72
N LEU A 47 -12.08 -12.19 3.17
CA LEU A 47 -11.87 -10.97 3.93
C LEU A 47 -13.18 -10.47 4.54
N SER A 48 -13.08 -9.73 5.65
CA SER A 48 -14.21 -8.99 6.22
C SER A 48 -14.75 -7.95 5.24
N LYS A 49 -16.02 -7.55 5.39
CA LYS A 49 -16.63 -6.52 4.54
C LYS A 49 -15.89 -5.18 4.62
N ALA A 50 -15.37 -4.84 5.80
CA ALA A 50 -14.53 -3.67 6.01
C ALA A 50 -13.22 -4.08 6.68
N GLY A 51 -12.09 -3.71 6.08
CA GLY A 51 -10.78 -4.13 6.58
C GLY A 51 -9.65 -3.23 6.13
N ILE A 52 -8.49 -3.44 6.74
CA ILE A 52 -7.22 -2.75 6.43
C ILE A 52 -6.25 -3.80 5.89
N THR A 53 -5.66 -3.55 4.74
CA THR A 53 -4.48 -4.25 4.27
C THR A 53 -3.26 -3.35 4.53
N GLY A 54 -2.33 -3.84 5.34
CA GLY A 54 -1.09 -3.14 5.66
C GLY A 54 -0.13 -3.09 4.48
N ILE A 55 1.00 -2.42 4.68
CA ILE A 55 2.05 -2.32 3.66
C ILE A 55 2.57 -3.72 3.30
N LEU A 56 2.69 -3.99 2.01
CA LEU A 56 3.12 -5.30 1.50
C LEU A 56 4.63 -5.33 1.23
N ARG A 57 5.30 -6.44 1.57
CA ARG A 57 6.71 -6.71 1.22
C ARG A 57 6.85 -7.54 -0.06
N GLY A 58 5.83 -8.30 -0.40
CA GLY A 58 5.76 -9.18 -1.57
C GLY A 58 4.40 -9.15 -2.25
N PRO A 59 4.26 -9.81 -3.41
CA PRO A 59 3.01 -9.86 -4.14
C PRO A 59 1.94 -10.61 -3.35
N ARG A 60 0.69 -10.17 -3.44
CA ARG A 60 -0.47 -10.85 -2.84
C ARG A 60 -1.57 -11.06 -3.84
N THR A 61 -2.10 -12.27 -3.87
CA THR A 61 -3.20 -12.64 -4.76
C THR A 61 -4.54 -12.47 -4.04
N PHE A 62 -5.46 -11.81 -4.71
CA PHE A 62 -6.84 -11.64 -4.29
C PHE A 62 -7.77 -12.27 -5.30
N ILE A 63 -8.88 -12.77 -4.82
CA ILE A 63 -9.97 -13.35 -5.63
C ILE A 63 -11.22 -12.57 -5.33
N SER A 64 -11.83 -11.97 -6.34
CA SER A 64 -13.14 -11.32 -6.25
C SER A 64 -14.23 -12.21 -6.84
N GLU A 65 -15.38 -12.25 -6.20
CA GLU A 65 -16.59 -12.85 -6.77
C GLU A 65 -17.17 -11.99 -7.90
N LYS A 66 -18.13 -12.56 -8.62
CA LYS A 66 -18.90 -11.81 -9.61
C LYS A 66 -19.63 -10.63 -8.98
N ASN A 67 -19.68 -9.50 -9.70
CA ASN A 67 -20.33 -8.26 -9.27
C ASN A 67 -19.84 -7.72 -7.93
N THR A 68 -18.55 -7.92 -7.64
CA THR A 68 -17.93 -7.34 -6.44
C THR A 68 -17.72 -5.85 -6.62
N LYS A 69 -18.20 -5.05 -5.66
CA LYS A 69 -17.96 -3.61 -5.56
C LYS A 69 -17.29 -3.27 -4.24
N SER A 70 -16.30 -2.40 -4.28
CA SER A 70 -15.56 -1.97 -3.10
C SER A 70 -15.16 -0.51 -3.20
N LEU A 71 -15.26 0.20 -2.09
CA LEU A 71 -14.57 1.47 -1.90
C LEU A 71 -13.16 1.18 -1.38
N LEU A 72 -12.15 1.70 -2.04
CA LEU A 72 -10.74 1.55 -1.67
C LEU A 72 -10.17 2.92 -1.28
N VAL A 73 -9.63 3.01 -0.06
CA VAL A 73 -8.94 4.19 0.45
C VAL A 73 -7.46 3.85 0.58
N TYR A 74 -6.65 4.42 -0.30
CA TYR A 74 -5.20 4.32 -0.27
C TYR A 74 -4.65 5.40 0.66
N ILE A 75 -3.86 5.00 1.63
CA ILE A 75 -3.42 5.88 2.71
C ILE A 75 -1.96 5.60 3.08
N SER A 76 -1.19 6.66 3.35
CA SER A 76 0.18 6.47 3.80
C SER A 76 0.21 5.72 5.14
N PRO A 77 1.16 4.78 5.36
CA PRO A 77 1.28 4.06 6.62
C PRO A 77 1.41 4.99 7.82
N LEU A 78 2.18 6.06 7.69
CA LEU A 78 2.38 7.05 8.75
C LEU A 78 1.07 7.73 9.16
N LEU A 79 0.23 8.09 8.19
CA LEU A 79 -1.07 8.68 8.48
C LEU A 79 -2.01 7.64 9.12
N LEU A 80 -2.08 6.42 8.57
CA LEU A 80 -2.90 5.34 9.10
C LEU A 80 -2.51 4.99 10.55
N SER A 81 -1.22 4.98 10.88
CA SER A 81 -0.70 4.70 12.22
C SER A 81 -1.18 5.70 13.30
N ARG A 82 -1.64 6.89 12.88
CA ARG A 82 -2.23 7.91 13.76
C ARG A 82 -3.72 7.74 13.95
N MET A 83 -4.36 6.91 13.12
CA MET A 83 -5.80 6.68 13.11
C MET A 83 -6.19 5.38 13.83
N ILE A 84 -5.31 4.39 13.86
CA ILE A 84 -5.59 3.08 14.47
C ILE A 84 -4.75 2.86 15.74
N PRO A 85 -5.23 2.04 16.70
CA PRO A 85 -4.52 1.77 17.96
C PRO A 85 -3.50 0.62 17.88
N VAL A 86 -3.15 0.17 16.67
CA VAL A 86 -2.28 -0.99 16.43
C VAL A 86 -0.97 -0.52 15.79
N PRO A 87 0.21 -0.99 16.26
CA PRO A 87 1.49 -0.76 15.59
C PRO A 87 1.47 -1.31 14.15
N MET A 88 2.05 -0.56 13.22
CA MET A 88 1.99 -0.88 11.80
C MET A 88 2.71 -2.18 11.41
N ASP A 89 3.73 -2.59 12.16
CA ASP A 89 4.44 -3.85 11.94
C ASP A 89 3.57 -5.09 12.22
N GLN A 90 2.54 -4.96 13.07
CA GLN A 90 1.58 -6.04 13.32
C GLN A 90 0.59 -6.26 12.17
N ILE A 91 0.40 -5.27 11.31
CA ILE A 91 -0.50 -5.38 10.14
C ILE A 91 0.24 -5.44 8.80
N SER A 92 1.56 -5.30 8.80
CA SER A 92 2.37 -5.48 7.59
C SER A 92 2.21 -6.89 7.04
N ASP A 93 2.13 -7.04 5.71
CA ASP A 93 1.85 -8.30 5.02
C ASP A 93 0.58 -9.01 5.52
N SER A 94 -0.38 -8.28 6.10
CA SER A 94 -1.62 -8.88 6.60
C SER A 94 -2.83 -8.01 6.26
N SER A 95 -4.02 -8.61 6.42
CA SER A 95 -5.29 -7.91 6.36
C SER A 95 -6.03 -8.11 7.68
N LEU A 96 -6.46 -7.00 8.28
CA LEU A 96 -7.14 -6.94 9.57
C LEU A 96 -8.59 -6.49 9.34
N SER A 97 -9.55 -7.10 10.05
CA SER A 97 -10.93 -6.60 10.08
C SER A 97 -11.02 -5.28 10.82
N LEU A 98 -11.79 -4.33 10.32
CA LEU A 98 -12.10 -3.14 11.11
C LEU A 98 -12.94 -3.46 12.36
N GLU A 99 -13.69 -4.56 12.35
CA GLU A 99 -14.44 -5.04 13.52
C GLU A 99 -13.53 -5.51 14.67
N ASP A 100 -12.24 -5.81 14.39
CA ASP A 100 -11.25 -6.12 15.44
C ASP A 100 -10.77 -4.85 16.17
N LEU A 101 -11.03 -3.65 15.62
CA LEU A 101 -10.56 -2.37 16.13
C LEU A 101 -11.68 -1.44 16.63
N PHE A 102 -12.89 -1.61 16.10
CA PHE A 102 -14.03 -0.72 16.33
C PHE A 102 -15.31 -1.52 16.60
N SER A 103 -16.31 -0.89 17.22
CA SER A 103 -17.58 -1.55 17.50
C SER A 103 -18.30 -1.98 16.21
N LYS A 104 -19.07 -3.07 16.30
CA LYS A 104 -19.84 -3.60 15.15
C LYS A 104 -20.83 -2.56 14.61
N GLU A 105 -21.42 -1.76 15.49
CA GLU A 105 -22.36 -0.70 15.14
C GLU A 105 -21.69 0.37 14.29
N ALA A 106 -20.48 0.82 14.68
CA ALA A 106 -19.72 1.80 13.94
C ALA A 106 -19.32 1.28 12.55
N ILE A 107 -18.90 0.02 12.45
CA ILE A 107 -18.53 -0.59 11.16
C ILE A 107 -19.76 -0.85 10.29
N SER A 108 -20.87 -1.30 10.85
CA SER A 108 -22.15 -1.47 10.12
C SER A 108 -22.65 -0.12 9.57
N GLY A 109 -22.54 0.94 10.35
CA GLY A 109 -22.85 2.30 9.90
C GLY A 109 -21.97 2.76 8.74
N LEU A 110 -20.65 2.52 8.83
CA LEU A 110 -19.71 2.84 7.75
C LEU A 110 -20.04 2.08 6.45
N ILE A 111 -20.36 0.78 6.56
CA ILE A 111 -20.72 -0.05 5.40
C ILE A 111 -22.00 0.47 4.76
N ALA A 112 -23.05 0.74 5.56
CA ALA A 112 -24.32 1.30 5.08
C ALA A 112 -24.12 2.65 4.38
N ASP A 113 -23.29 3.53 4.94
CA ASP A 113 -22.92 4.80 4.34
C ASP A 113 -22.23 4.64 2.98
N CYS A 114 -21.32 3.65 2.84
CA CYS A 114 -20.67 3.34 1.58
C CYS A 114 -21.66 2.73 0.56
N GLU A 115 -22.56 1.85 1.00
CA GLU A 115 -23.61 1.26 0.15
C GLU A 115 -24.55 2.35 -0.39
N GLU A 116 -24.92 3.32 0.44
CA GLU A 116 -25.75 4.47 0.02
C GLU A 116 -25.00 5.37 -0.98
N ALA A 117 -23.72 5.65 -0.74
CA ALA A 117 -22.90 6.44 -1.65
C ALA A 117 -22.71 5.75 -3.02
N ASP A 118 -22.49 4.43 -3.05
CA ASP A 118 -22.41 3.63 -4.28
C ASP A 118 -23.74 3.65 -5.04
N TRP A 119 -24.87 3.47 -4.34
CA TRP A 119 -26.21 3.53 -4.92
C TRP A 119 -26.51 4.89 -5.57
N LYS A 120 -26.13 5.98 -4.92
CA LYS A 120 -26.32 7.35 -5.43
C LYS A 120 -25.33 7.79 -6.48
N GLY A 121 -24.34 6.97 -6.82
CA GLY A 121 -23.25 7.33 -7.75
C GLY A 121 -22.42 8.52 -7.26
N GLN A 122 -22.32 8.69 -5.94
CA GLN A 122 -21.58 9.80 -5.34
C GLN A 122 -20.07 9.61 -5.52
N GLU A 123 -19.36 10.73 -5.63
CA GLU A 123 -17.91 10.70 -5.65
C GLU A 123 -17.36 10.08 -4.36
N ALA A 124 -16.33 9.24 -4.49
CA ALA A 124 -15.69 8.58 -3.36
C ALA A 124 -15.16 9.58 -2.31
N SER A 125 -14.82 10.78 -2.70
CA SER A 125 -14.37 11.88 -1.84
C SER A 125 -15.36 12.27 -0.74
N LEU A 126 -16.66 12.19 -1.03
CA LEU A 126 -17.72 12.52 -0.03
C LEU A 126 -17.77 11.50 1.12
N THR A 127 -17.27 10.30 0.89
CA THR A 127 -17.21 9.24 1.92
C THR A 127 -16.04 9.44 2.89
N LEU A 128 -15.02 10.25 2.52
CA LEU A 128 -13.83 10.50 3.34
C LEU A 128 -14.17 11.12 4.69
N GLU A 129 -15.16 12.02 4.75
CA GLU A 129 -15.57 12.66 6.01
C GLU A 129 -16.12 11.64 7.02
N LYS A 130 -16.81 10.61 6.55
CA LYS A 130 -17.33 9.52 7.38
C LYS A 130 -16.18 8.67 7.95
N PHE A 131 -15.15 8.38 7.14
CA PHE A 131 -13.93 7.73 7.62
C PHE A 131 -13.18 8.56 8.68
N ARG A 132 -13.13 9.87 8.52
CA ARG A 132 -12.49 10.76 9.51
C ARG A 132 -13.18 10.75 10.87
N ARG A 133 -14.51 10.60 10.91
CA ARG A 133 -15.27 10.48 12.15
C ARG A 133 -15.00 9.16 12.86
N LEU A 134 -14.91 8.06 12.11
CA LEU A 134 -14.60 6.75 12.65
C LEU A 134 -13.14 6.65 13.12
N LEU A 135 -12.23 7.27 12.37
CA LEU A 135 -10.79 7.17 12.53
C LEU A 135 -10.18 8.53 12.91
N PRO A 136 -10.38 8.99 14.15
CA PRO A 136 -9.86 10.28 14.58
C PRO A 136 -8.33 10.32 14.55
N LEU A 137 -7.80 11.40 14.00
CA LEU A 137 -6.37 11.59 13.82
C LEU A 137 -5.68 11.96 15.13
N LYS A 138 -4.76 11.13 15.62
CA LYS A 138 -3.89 11.42 16.77
C LYS A 138 -2.70 12.29 16.36
N GLU A 139 -2.11 12.98 17.34
CA GLU A 139 -0.86 13.73 17.10
C GLU A 139 0.30 12.82 16.66
N GLU A 140 1.17 13.37 15.82
CA GLU A 140 2.43 12.71 15.45
C GLU A 140 3.45 12.88 16.59
N LYS A 141 3.86 11.76 17.16
CA LYS A 141 4.82 11.72 18.27
C LYS A 141 6.27 11.75 17.76
N GLU A 142 6.53 11.06 16.67
CA GLU A 142 7.87 10.91 16.09
C GLU A 142 8.09 11.94 14.95
N LYS A 143 8.28 13.22 15.32
CA LYS A 143 8.40 14.36 14.38
C LYS A 143 9.49 14.19 13.31
N PHE A 144 10.47 13.32 13.52
CA PHE A 144 11.52 13.02 12.52
C PHE A 144 11.05 12.09 11.39
N LEU A 145 9.98 11.30 11.58
CA LEU A 145 9.54 10.32 10.57
C LEU A 145 9.06 10.94 9.26
N PRO A 146 8.24 12.01 9.26
CA PRO A 146 7.87 12.67 8.01
C PRO A 146 9.08 13.13 7.19
N GLN A 147 10.08 13.72 7.87
CA GLN A 147 11.32 14.17 7.22
C GLN A 147 12.16 12.99 6.71
N ALA A 148 12.24 11.90 7.50
CA ALA A 148 12.92 10.68 7.06
C ALA A 148 12.30 10.11 5.78
N ILE A 149 10.98 10.01 5.71
CA ILE A 149 10.25 9.55 4.52
C ILE A 149 10.51 10.45 3.32
N LEU A 150 10.44 11.78 3.50
CA LEU A 150 10.72 12.73 2.43
C LEU A 150 12.16 12.60 1.89
N ARG A 151 13.15 12.43 2.77
CA ARG A 151 14.55 12.24 2.35
C ARG A 151 14.76 10.91 1.62
N ILE A 152 14.14 9.82 2.09
CA ILE A 152 14.20 8.53 1.39
C ILE A 152 13.59 8.64 -0.01
N LYS A 153 12.43 9.29 -0.14
CA LYS A 153 11.79 9.52 -1.45
C LYS A 153 12.62 10.43 -2.35
N GLY A 154 13.11 11.53 -1.82
CA GLY A 154 13.93 12.49 -2.56
C GLY A 154 15.27 11.93 -3.06
N SER A 155 15.82 10.92 -2.36
CA SER A 155 17.01 10.17 -2.79
C SER A 155 16.69 8.96 -3.68
N LEU A 156 15.45 8.81 -4.16
CA LEU A 156 15.02 7.62 -4.90
C LEU A 156 15.26 6.29 -4.16
N GLY A 157 15.36 6.34 -2.81
CA GLY A 157 15.67 5.19 -1.97
C GLY A 157 17.16 4.82 -1.88
N GLU A 158 18.08 5.66 -2.37
CA GLU A 158 19.53 5.41 -2.34
C GLU A 158 20.23 5.89 -1.05
N ILE A 159 19.47 6.34 -0.08
CA ILE A 159 20.04 6.95 1.14
C ILE A 159 20.62 5.91 2.10
N GLY A 160 21.79 6.22 2.67
CA GLY A 160 22.38 5.46 3.77
C GLY A 160 21.66 5.68 5.09
N ILE A 161 21.12 4.61 5.72
CA ILE A 161 20.29 4.72 6.92
C ILE A 161 21.02 5.31 8.12
N LYS A 162 22.34 5.02 8.27
CA LYS A 162 23.16 5.60 9.33
C LYS A 162 23.33 7.13 9.15
N GLY A 163 23.58 7.58 7.93
CA GLY A 163 23.66 9.01 7.59
C GLY A 163 22.32 9.70 7.82
N LEU A 164 21.22 9.10 7.34
CA LEU A 164 19.87 9.63 7.56
C LEU A 164 19.57 9.84 9.05
N ALA A 165 19.88 8.88 9.91
CA ALA A 165 19.66 9.00 11.35
C ALA A 165 20.49 10.15 11.94
N SER A 166 21.77 10.25 11.59
CA SER A 166 22.67 11.33 12.01
C SER A 166 22.12 12.71 11.60
N ASP A 167 21.71 12.86 10.35
CA ASP A 167 21.16 14.12 9.80
C ASP A 167 19.85 14.56 10.47
N LEU A 168 19.10 13.59 11.00
CA LEU A 168 17.84 13.83 11.74
C LEU A 168 18.04 14.01 13.24
N GLY A 169 19.30 13.91 13.72
CA GLY A 169 19.63 14.05 15.15
C GLY A 169 19.08 12.92 16.03
N VAL A 170 18.91 11.71 15.46
CA VAL A 170 18.39 10.54 16.19
C VAL A 170 19.34 9.35 16.07
N SER A 171 19.28 8.40 17.03
CA SER A 171 20.01 7.15 16.88
C SER A 171 19.40 6.28 15.77
N GLN A 172 20.23 5.46 15.12
CA GLN A 172 19.74 4.50 14.13
C GLN A 172 18.67 3.57 14.71
N SER A 173 18.84 3.12 15.95
CA SER A 173 17.84 2.27 16.63
C SER A 173 16.50 2.99 16.85
N SER A 174 16.53 4.31 17.15
CA SER A 174 15.30 5.12 17.27
C SER A 174 14.61 5.27 15.92
N LEU A 175 15.37 5.51 14.85
CA LEU A 175 14.85 5.57 13.49
C LEU A 175 14.19 4.24 13.08
N GLU A 176 14.88 3.12 13.30
CA GLU A 176 14.36 1.78 12.98
C GLU A 176 13.09 1.44 13.78
N ARG A 177 13.08 1.72 15.08
CA ARG A 177 11.89 1.50 15.92
C ARG A 177 10.71 2.34 15.47
N GLY A 178 10.93 3.64 15.20
CA GLY A 178 9.90 4.53 14.70
C GLY A 178 9.32 4.06 13.37
N PHE A 179 10.17 3.68 12.42
CA PHE A 179 9.73 3.12 11.15
C PHE A 179 8.91 1.83 11.32
N ARG A 180 9.38 0.86 12.12
CA ARG A 180 8.63 -0.38 12.36
C ARG A 180 7.26 -0.10 12.94
N SER A 181 7.19 0.71 14.02
CA SER A 181 5.92 0.95 14.70
C SER A 181 4.95 1.83 13.91
N ARG A 182 5.45 2.78 13.08
CA ARG A 182 4.61 3.79 12.41
C ARG A 182 4.46 3.57 10.91
N VAL A 183 5.39 2.87 10.27
CA VAL A 183 5.35 2.55 8.83
C VAL A 183 5.13 1.06 8.59
N GLY A 184 5.54 0.21 9.54
CA GLY A 184 5.43 -1.24 9.45
C GLY A 184 6.63 -1.93 8.80
N LEU A 185 7.63 -1.16 8.39
CA LEU A 185 8.86 -1.63 7.76
C LEU A 185 10.06 -1.02 8.47
N SER A 186 11.26 -1.58 8.26
CA SER A 186 12.50 -0.86 8.53
C SER A 186 12.73 0.26 7.51
N PRO A 187 13.55 1.29 7.83
CA PRO A 187 13.91 2.33 6.87
C PRO A 187 14.51 1.78 5.57
N LYS A 188 15.32 0.70 5.68
CA LYS A 188 15.95 0.03 4.54
C LYS A 188 14.93 -0.69 3.65
N GLU A 189 13.94 -1.37 4.25
CA GLU A 189 12.85 -2.01 3.50
C GLU A 189 11.99 -0.96 2.80
N TYR A 190 11.67 0.15 3.48
CA TYR A 190 10.90 1.25 2.89
C TYR A 190 11.67 1.90 1.72
N ALA A 191 12.97 2.16 1.86
CA ALA A 191 13.81 2.63 0.77
C ALA A 191 13.80 1.65 -0.44
N GLY A 192 13.78 0.34 -0.17
CA GLY A 192 13.62 -0.69 -1.20
C GLY A 192 12.24 -0.68 -1.88
N LEU A 193 11.17 -0.23 -1.21
CA LEU A 193 9.86 -0.03 -1.85
C LEU A 193 9.85 1.21 -2.74
N VAL A 194 10.48 2.30 -2.29
CA VAL A 194 10.63 3.51 -3.12
C VAL A 194 11.37 3.19 -4.42
N ARG A 195 12.52 2.48 -4.35
CA ARG A 195 13.23 2.01 -5.56
C ARG A 195 12.36 1.15 -6.46
N PHE A 196 11.56 0.27 -5.85
CA PHE A 196 10.66 -0.59 -6.63
C PHE A 196 9.57 0.20 -7.34
N GLY A 197 8.97 1.21 -6.70
CA GLY A 197 8.02 2.13 -7.34
C GLY A 197 8.63 2.93 -8.49
N ASN A 198 9.89 3.36 -8.34
CA ASN A 198 10.63 4.08 -9.37
C ASN A 198 10.80 3.29 -10.68
N ILE A 199 10.84 1.94 -10.62
CA ILE A 199 10.90 1.09 -11.81
C ILE A 199 9.74 1.40 -12.76
N PHE A 200 8.52 1.48 -12.22
CA PHE A 200 7.32 1.75 -13.03
C PHE A 200 7.24 3.20 -13.48
N ARG A 201 7.75 4.12 -12.66
CA ARG A 201 7.82 5.54 -12.99
C ARG A 201 8.78 5.84 -14.14
N PHE A 202 9.93 5.16 -14.19
CA PHE A 202 10.98 5.39 -15.19
C PHE A 202 10.95 4.39 -16.35
N TYR A 203 10.11 3.36 -16.26
CA TYR A 203 10.03 2.36 -17.34
C TYR A 203 9.67 3.03 -18.67
N ASN A 204 10.52 2.80 -19.64
CA ASN A 204 10.30 3.11 -21.04
C ASN A 204 10.61 1.86 -21.87
N SER A 205 9.73 1.50 -22.81
CA SER A 205 9.89 0.29 -23.63
C SER A 205 11.18 0.27 -24.48
N SER A 206 11.82 1.43 -24.69
CA SER A 206 13.08 1.56 -25.40
C SER A 206 14.33 1.48 -24.50
N SER A 207 14.20 1.60 -23.15
CA SER A 207 15.31 1.56 -22.22
C SER A 207 15.81 0.12 -22.00
N SER A 208 17.12 -0.04 -21.89
CA SER A 208 17.71 -1.31 -21.45
C SER A 208 17.40 -1.56 -19.97
N LEU A 209 17.41 -2.84 -19.56
CA LEU A 209 17.22 -3.18 -18.13
C LEU A 209 18.34 -2.64 -17.24
N THR A 210 19.52 -2.38 -17.79
CA THR A 210 20.64 -1.78 -17.07
C THR A 210 20.40 -0.30 -16.80
N GLU A 211 19.96 0.45 -17.80
CA GLU A 211 19.57 1.86 -17.65
C GLU A 211 18.43 2.02 -16.66
N LEU A 212 17.35 1.24 -16.82
CA LEU A 212 16.22 1.26 -15.90
C LEU A 212 16.63 0.94 -14.46
N ALA A 213 17.56 -0.02 -14.26
CA ALA A 213 18.06 -0.36 -12.93
C ALA A 213 18.75 0.85 -12.27
N LEU A 214 19.63 1.54 -13.00
CA LEU A 214 20.36 2.70 -12.50
C LEU A 214 19.41 3.87 -12.21
N GLU A 215 18.50 4.20 -13.14
CA GLU A 215 17.51 5.27 -12.96
C GLU A 215 16.58 5.02 -11.77
N ALA A 216 16.22 3.76 -11.51
CA ALA A 216 15.39 3.39 -10.38
C ALA A 216 16.13 3.31 -9.03
N GLY A 217 17.44 3.60 -8.98
CA GLY A 217 18.25 3.64 -7.76
C GLY A 217 18.81 2.28 -7.33
N TYR A 218 19.01 1.34 -8.28
CA TYR A 218 19.70 0.07 -8.00
C TYR A 218 21.19 0.17 -8.33
N TYR A 219 22.02 -0.50 -7.53
CA TYR A 219 23.46 -0.52 -7.70
C TYR A 219 23.89 -1.15 -9.03
N ASP A 220 23.26 -2.26 -9.41
CA ASP A 220 23.50 -2.99 -10.66
C ASP A 220 22.25 -3.74 -11.12
N GLN A 221 22.28 -4.23 -12.37
CA GLN A 221 21.20 -4.99 -12.97
C GLN A 221 20.91 -6.31 -12.21
N ALA A 222 21.90 -6.97 -11.64
CA ALA A 222 21.71 -8.23 -10.94
C ALA A 222 20.96 -8.00 -9.61
N HIS A 223 21.27 -6.93 -8.89
CA HIS A 223 20.53 -6.48 -7.71
C HIS A 223 19.09 -6.14 -8.06
N PHE A 224 18.88 -5.37 -9.13
CA PHE A 224 17.54 -5.05 -9.66
C PHE A 224 16.72 -6.31 -9.96
N ILE A 225 17.25 -7.25 -10.75
CA ILE A 225 16.54 -8.49 -11.12
C ILE A 225 16.13 -9.29 -9.89
N ARG A 226 17.02 -9.43 -8.89
CA ARG A 226 16.72 -10.16 -7.64
C ARG A 226 15.59 -9.51 -6.85
N GLU A 227 15.68 -8.19 -6.62
CA GLU A 227 14.67 -7.45 -5.86
C GLU A 227 13.33 -7.39 -6.60
N PHE A 228 13.35 -7.20 -7.92
CA PHE A 228 12.15 -7.21 -8.75
C PHE A 228 11.44 -8.57 -8.67
N LYS A 229 12.17 -9.67 -8.84
CA LYS A 229 11.60 -11.02 -8.75
C LYS A 229 11.01 -11.30 -7.37
N LYS A 230 11.66 -10.84 -6.29
CA LYS A 230 11.15 -10.96 -4.92
C LYS A 230 9.81 -10.24 -4.73
N LYS A 231 9.64 -9.08 -5.37
CA LYS A 231 8.45 -8.22 -5.22
C LYS A 231 7.31 -8.52 -6.19
N THR A 232 7.58 -9.20 -7.32
CA THR A 232 6.58 -9.50 -8.34
C THR A 232 6.35 -10.99 -8.55
N GLY A 233 7.29 -11.85 -8.16
CA GLY A 233 7.33 -13.28 -8.50
C GLY A 233 7.92 -13.56 -9.89
N PHE A 234 8.18 -12.56 -10.72
CA PHE A 234 8.64 -12.68 -12.11
C PHE A 234 9.97 -11.94 -12.32
N SER A 235 10.75 -12.36 -13.32
CA SER A 235 11.85 -11.54 -13.79
C SER A 235 11.33 -10.27 -14.50
N PRO A 236 12.09 -9.15 -14.53
CA PRO A 236 11.65 -7.93 -15.24
C PRO A 236 11.28 -8.22 -16.69
N LYS A 237 12.09 -9.00 -17.42
CA LYS A 237 11.83 -9.35 -18.82
C LYS A 237 10.50 -10.12 -19.00
N GLN A 238 10.19 -11.06 -18.09
CA GLN A 238 8.91 -11.79 -18.12
C GLN A 238 7.74 -10.85 -17.82
N TRP A 239 7.88 -10.04 -16.77
CA TRP A 239 6.85 -9.09 -16.34
C TRP A 239 6.48 -8.10 -17.44
N PHE A 240 7.44 -7.36 -17.98
CA PHE A 240 7.19 -6.35 -19.00
C PHE A 240 6.67 -6.95 -20.30
N ARG A 241 7.10 -8.16 -20.68
CA ARG A 241 6.55 -8.86 -21.86
C ARG A 241 5.08 -9.24 -21.68
N GLN A 242 4.69 -9.70 -20.47
CA GLN A 242 3.30 -10.08 -20.18
C GLN A 242 2.37 -8.87 -20.03
N ASN A 243 2.90 -7.75 -19.56
CA ASN A 243 2.14 -6.54 -19.27
C ASN A 243 2.36 -5.41 -20.29
N ALA A 244 2.98 -5.68 -21.44
CA ALA A 244 3.24 -4.69 -22.48
C ALA A 244 1.96 -4.05 -23.06
N ASN A 245 0.81 -4.72 -22.96
CA ASN A 245 -0.50 -4.24 -23.42
C ASN A 245 -1.40 -3.71 -22.29
N LEU A 246 -1.01 -3.92 -21.03
CA LEU A 246 -1.64 -3.26 -19.90
C LEU A 246 -0.96 -1.91 -19.80
N GLY A 247 -1.61 -0.84 -20.28
CA GLY A 247 -1.21 0.49 -19.88
C GLY A 247 -0.93 0.43 -18.37
N LEU A 248 0.24 0.93 -17.95
CA LEU A 248 0.62 0.95 -16.53
C LEU A 248 -0.31 1.92 -15.80
N ASP A 249 -1.60 1.60 -15.77
CA ASP A 249 -2.63 2.38 -15.13
C ASP A 249 -2.45 2.28 -13.61
N SER A 250 -1.79 3.33 -13.09
CA SER A 250 -2.16 4.05 -11.87
C SER A 250 -2.45 3.29 -10.57
N ASN A 251 -1.78 2.16 -10.30
CA ASN A 251 -1.75 1.59 -8.95
C ASN A 251 -0.35 1.66 -8.30
N PHE A 252 0.51 2.57 -8.79
CA PHE A 252 1.84 2.86 -8.24
C PHE A 252 2.01 4.36 -7.97
#